data_e2f558aca0fdd340961ee8a5f9fce0ba
#
_entry.id   e2f558aca0fdd340961ee8a5f9fce0ba
#
_cell.length_a   1.000
_cell.length_b   1.000
_cell.length_c   1.000
_cell.angle_alpha   90.00
_cell.angle_beta   90.00
_cell.angle_gamma   90.00
#
_symmetry.space_group_name_H-M   'P 1'
#
loop_
_entity.id
_entity.type
_entity.pdbx_description
1 polymer ?
#
loop_
_entity_poly.entity_id
_entity_poly.type
_entity_poly.pdbx_seq_one_letter_code
_entity_poly.pdbx_strand_id
1 'polypeptide(L)'
;MKSEIIKRIESNKIVAIIRSKEQSSIERLLNILISSGIQVLEITSNTPGYTEEISKARSKHKDILIGAGTITDPMLAEEAIDSGAQFLVTPNTNTEVIDVAHQADIPVMMGALTPTEVANAINHQADMIKLFPAGVMGLDYFKALKGPFDRTKFFAVGGIGTENIKEW
;
A
#
# COMPACT_ATOMS: atom_id res chain seq x y z
N MET A 1 14.83 -0.24 -9.70
CA MET A 1 13.74 -1.18 -9.33
C MET A 1 12.53 -0.44 -8.77
N LYS A 2 12.66 0.47 -7.82
CA LYS A 2 11.57 1.27 -7.20
C LYS A 2 10.66 1.96 -8.23
N SER A 3 11.23 2.69 -9.20
CA SER A 3 10.46 3.40 -10.23
C SER A 3 9.58 2.50 -11.11
N GLU A 4 10.02 1.27 -11.37
CA GLU A 4 9.26 0.28 -12.13
C GLU A 4 8.04 -0.21 -11.34
N ILE A 5 8.22 -0.48 -10.04
CA ILE A 5 7.14 -0.89 -9.14
C ILE A 5 6.08 0.20 -9.08
N ILE A 6 6.48 1.47 -8.91
CA ILE A 6 5.56 2.61 -8.89
C ILE A 6 4.74 2.69 -10.19
N LYS A 7 5.38 2.59 -11.35
CA LYS A 7 4.68 2.58 -12.65
C LYS A 7 3.68 1.44 -12.77
N ARG A 8 4.02 0.24 -12.28
CA ARG A 8 3.10 -0.89 -12.29
C ARG A 8 1.90 -0.66 -11.37
N ILE A 9 2.10 -0.09 -10.19
CA ILE A 9 1.00 0.28 -9.27
C ILE A 9 0.09 1.31 -9.95
N GLU A 10 0.65 2.37 -10.53
CA GLU A 10 -0.12 3.42 -11.22
C GLU A 10 -0.90 2.89 -12.42
N SER A 11 -0.32 2.01 -13.22
CA SER A 11 -1.00 1.46 -14.40
C SER A 11 -2.14 0.51 -14.04
N ASN A 12 -2.03 -0.21 -12.94
CA ASN A 12 -3.08 -1.12 -12.45
C ASN A 12 -4.21 -0.39 -11.72
N LYS A 13 -3.94 0.78 -11.12
CA LYS A 13 -4.90 1.64 -10.40
C LYS A 13 -5.55 1.00 -9.16
N ILE A 14 -5.54 -0.31 -9.02
CA ILE A 14 -6.16 -1.05 -7.92
C ILE A 14 -5.07 -1.85 -7.20
N VAL A 15 -5.05 -1.70 -5.88
CA VAL A 15 -4.29 -2.57 -4.96
C VAL A 15 -5.29 -3.28 -4.06
N ALA A 16 -5.35 -4.61 -4.14
CA ALA A 16 -6.23 -5.37 -3.26
C ALA A 16 -5.55 -5.64 -1.92
N ILE A 17 -6.28 -5.41 -0.84
CA ILE A 17 -5.80 -5.56 0.53
C ILE A 17 -6.29 -6.89 1.09
N ILE A 18 -5.36 -7.75 1.50
CA ILE A 18 -5.65 -9.00 2.21
C ILE A 18 -5.41 -8.79 3.69
N ARG A 19 -6.50 -8.86 4.45
CA ARG A 19 -6.50 -8.89 5.91
C ARG A 19 -7.35 -10.06 6.37
N SER A 20 -6.76 -10.99 7.09
CA SER A 20 -7.45 -12.17 7.58
C SER A 20 -7.16 -12.42 9.06
N LYS A 21 -8.09 -13.09 9.74
CA LYS A 21 -7.87 -13.61 11.09
C LYS A 21 -7.16 -14.98 11.08
N GLU A 22 -7.12 -15.64 9.91
CA GLU A 22 -6.59 -16.98 9.74
C GLU A 22 -5.57 -17.02 8.61
N GLN A 23 -4.35 -17.45 8.89
CA GLN A 23 -3.29 -17.63 7.90
C GLN A 23 -3.72 -18.58 6.77
N SER A 24 -4.39 -19.68 7.09
CA SER A 24 -4.82 -20.69 6.13
C SER A 24 -5.72 -20.19 5.01
N SER A 25 -6.35 -19.03 5.19
CA SER A 25 -7.23 -18.42 4.18
C SER A 25 -6.49 -17.61 3.11
N ILE A 26 -5.23 -17.19 3.37
CA ILE A 26 -4.53 -16.19 2.56
C ILE A 26 -4.25 -16.71 1.16
N GLU A 27 -3.70 -17.91 1.02
CA GLU A 27 -3.38 -18.49 -0.29
C GLU A 27 -4.64 -18.60 -1.18
N ARG A 28 -5.76 -19.01 -0.60
CA ARG A 28 -7.04 -19.07 -1.32
C ARG A 28 -7.49 -17.69 -1.79
N LEU A 29 -7.42 -16.69 -0.91
CA LEU A 29 -7.77 -15.29 -1.25
C LEU A 29 -6.88 -14.74 -2.36
N LEU A 30 -5.57 -14.94 -2.26
CA LEU A 30 -4.60 -14.57 -3.30
C LEU A 30 -4.99 -15.18 -4.65
N ASN A 31 -5.22 -16.49 -4.71
CA ASN A 31 -5.55 -17.16 -5.95
C ASN A 31 -6.86 -16.65 -6.57
N ILE A 32 -7.88 -16.36 -5.75
CA ILE A 32 -9.15 -15.78 -6.22
C ILE A 32 -8.91 -14.39 -6.82
N LEU A 33 -8.20 -13.51 -6.12
CA LEU A 33 -7.93 -12.15 -6.58
C LEU A 33 -7.11 -12.14 -7.87
N ILE A 34 -6.06 -12.96 -7.94
CA ILE A 34 -5.22 -13.09 -9.13
C ILE A 34 -6.04 -13.62 -10.33
N SER A 35 -6.85 -14.65 -10.13
CA SER A 35 -7.71 -15.19 -11.19
C SER A 35 -8.79 -14.20 -11.66
N SER A 36 -9.12 -13.22 -10.81
CA SER A 36 -10.03 -12.12 -11.15
C SER A 36 -9.32 -10.93 -11.84
N GLY A 37 -8.02 -11.06 -12.14
CA GLY A 37 -7.24 -10.05 -12.86
C GLY A 37 -6.52 -9.02 -11.99
N ILE A 38 -6.52 -9.17 -10.67
CA ILE A 38 -5.77 -8.29 -9.78
C ILE A 38 -4.27 -8.62 -9.90
N GLN A 39 -3.46 -7.60 -10.13
CA GLN A 39 -2.00 -7.73 -10.33
C GLN A 39 -1.17 -7.09 -9.23
N VAL A 40 -1.80 -6.35 -8.32
CA VAL A 40 -1.12 -5.69 -7.20
C VAL A 40 -1.90 -6.00 -5.92
N LEU A 41 -1.21 -6.61 -4.95
CA LEU A 41 -1.80 -7.12 -3.72
C LEU A 41 -0.95 -6.72 -2.52
N GLU A 42 -1.56 -6.35 -1.41
CA GLU A 42 -0.88 -6.18 -0.13
C GLU A 42 -1.41 -7.17 0.89
N ILE A 43 -0.52 -7.77 1.69
CA ILE A 43 -0.87 -8.57 2.86
C ILE A 43 -0.55 -7.71 4.09
N THR A 44 -1.53 -7.54 4.98
CA THR A 44 -1.35 -6.65 6.13
C THR A 44 -0.58 -7.31 7.27
N SER A 45 0.32 -6.56 7.96
CA SER A 45 1.17 -7.07 9.05
C SER A 45 0.40 -7.65 10.23
N ASN A 46 -0.84 -7.20 10.45
CA ASN A 46 -1.73 -7.74 11.48
C ASN A 46 -2.49 -9.02 11.04
N THR A 47 -2.14 -9.60 9.90
CA THR A 47 -2.60 -10.92 9.46
C THR A 47 -1.62 -11.98 9.96
N PRO A 48 -2.07 -13.03 10.68
CA PRO A 48 -1.17 -14.07 11.16
C PRO A 48 -0.33 -14.70 10.04
N GLY A 49 0.98 -14.84 10.25
CA GLY A 49 1.91 -15.43 9.28
C GLY A 49 2.15 -14.60 8.02
N TYR A 50 1.91 -13.28 8.04
CA TYR A 50 1.99 -12.42 6.86
C TYR A 50 3.35 -12.49 6.14
N THR A 51 4.45 -12.57 6.86
CA THR A 51 5.80 -12.66 6.27
C THR A 51 6.00 -13.97 5.50
N GLU A 52 5.56 -15.08 6.08
CA GLU A 52 5.60 -16.39 5.43
C GLU A 52 4.74 -16.39 4.15
N GLU A 53 3.54 -15.81 4.22
CA GLU A 53 2.63 -15.75 3.08
C GLU A 53 3.11 -14.79 1.98
N ILE A 54 3.79 -13.69 2.32
CA ILE A 54 4.49 -12.83 1.36
C ILE A 54 5.57 -13.66 0.64
N SER A 55 6.43 -14.36 1.36
CA SER A 55 7.50 -15.18 0.77
C SER A 55 6.95 -16.26 -0.16
N LYS A 56 5.90 -16.97 0.25
CA LYS A 56 5.21 -17.96 -0.59
C LYS A 56 4.61 -17.34 -1.84
N ALA A 57 3.88 -16.24 -1.69
CA ALA A 57 3.26 -15.54 -2.82
C ALA A 57 4.30 -15.04 -3.82
N ARG A 58 5.41 -14.46 -3.34
CA ARG A 58 6.55 -14.01 -4.16
C ARG A 58 7.23 -15.13 -4.93
N SER A 59 7.35 -16.31 -4.33
CA SER A 59 7.93 -17.48 -5.01
C SER A 59 7.02 -18.05 -6.10
N LYS A 60 5.70 -18.05 -5.85
CA LYS A 60 4.68 -18.69 -6.69
C LYS A 60 4.19 -17.79 -7.83
N HIS A 61 4.07 -16.48 -7.61
CA HIS A 61 3.45 -15.52 -8.53
C HIS A 61 4.44 -14.43 -8.96
N LYS A 62 5.33 -14.76 -9.92
CA LYS A 62 6.42 -13.86 -10.36
C LYS A 62 5.94 -12.57 -11.04
N ASP A 63 4.79 -12.63 -11.71
CA ASP A 63 4.22 -11.50 -12.46
C ASP A 63 3.32 -10.60 -11.62
N ILE A 64 3.03 -10.99 -10.38
CA ILE A 64 2.18 -10.23 -9.46
C ILE A 64 3.05 -9.39 -8.53
N LEU A 65 2.64 -8.14 -8.29
CA LEU A 65 3.25 -7.32 -7.24
C LEU A 65 2.64 -7.67 -5.88
N ILE A 66 3.50 -8.10 -4.97
CA ILE A 66 3.12 -8.42 -3.59
C ILE A 66 3.82 -7.43 -2.66
N GLY A 67 3.04 -6.70 -1.90
CA GLY A 67 3.52 -5.77 -0.88
C GLY A 67 3.02 -6.10 0.51
N ALA A 68 3.47 -5.31 1.47
CA ALA A 68 3.04 -5.39 2.86
C ALA A 68 2.30 -4.12 3.27
N GLY A 69 1.15 -4.29 3.92
CA GLY A 69 0.34 -3.21 4.45
C GLY A 69 0.30 -3.18 5.98
N THR A 70 -0.24 -2.08 6.52
CA THR A 70 -0.30 -1.84 7.97
C THR A 70 1.10 -1.81 8.62
N ILE A 71 2.06 -1.27 7.88
CA ILE A 71 3.44 -1.10 8.35
C ILE A 71 3.50 0.19 9.17
N THR A 72 3.52 0.08 10.48
CA THR A 72 3.41 1.22 11.40
C THR A 72 4.75 1.76 11.89
N ASP A 73 5.80 0.97 11.76
CA ASP A 73 7.13 1.26 12.30
C ASP A 73 8.26 0.61 11.48
N PRO A 74 9.53 1.01 11.71
CA PRO A 74 10.68 0.48 10.99
C PRO A 74 10.89 -1.02 11.14
N MET A 75 10.61 -1.61 12.30
CA MET A 75 10.80 -3.05 12.54
C MET A 75 9.88 -3.89 11.65
N LEU A 76 8.60 -3.51 11.55
CA LEU A 76 7.67 -4.15 10.61
C LEU A 76 8.08 -3.93 9.15
N ALA A 77 8.71 -2.79 8.83
CA ALA A 77 9.23 -2.55 7.49
C ALA A 77 10.37 -3.51 7.14
N GLU A 78 11.35 -3.69 8.04
CA GLU A 78 12.45 -4.64 7.89
C GLU A 78 11.93 -6.07 7.71
N GLU A 79 11.04 -6.54 8.59
CA GLU A 79 10.43 -7.88 8.49
C GLU A 79 9.72 -8.10 7.15
N ALA A 80 8.96 -7.10 6.68
CA ALA A 80 8.27 -7.18 5.41
C ALA A 80 9.24 -7.24 4.22
N ILE A 81 10.30 -6.43 4.25
CA ILE A 81 11.35 -6.41 3.21
C ILE A 81 12.08 -7.74 3.15
N ASP A 82 12.49 -8.27 4.31
CA ASP A 82 13.18 -9.57 4.40
C ASP A 82 12.31 -10.72 3.91
N SER A 83 10.99 -10.62 4.05
CA SER A 83 10.03 -11.59 3.50
C SER A 83 9.85 -11.48 1.98
N GLY A 84 10.40 -10.44 1.34
CA GLY A 84 10.33 -10.20 -0.09
C GLY A 84 9.22 -9.27 -0.55
N ALA A 85 8.64 -8.45 0.34
CA ALA A 85 7.68 -7.42 -0.04
C ALA A 85 8.29 -6.45 -1.06
N GLN A 86 7.54 -6.10 -2.11
CA GLN A 86 8.01 -5.24 -3.19
C GLN A 86 7.61 -3.77 -3.01
N PHE A 87 6.69 -3.49 -2.13
CA PHE A 87 6.27 -2.15 -1.72
C PHE A 87 5.69 -2.19 -0.29
N LEU A 88 5.72 -1.07 0.38
CA LEU A 88 5.17 -0.92 1.72
C LEU A 88 4.01 0.08 1.73
N VAL A 89 3.02 -0.19 2.58
CA VAL A 89 1.86 0.68 2.77
C VAL A 89 1.65 0.93 4.27
N THR A 90 1.67 2.18 4.67
CA THR A 90 1.46 2.57 6.07
C THR A 90 0.04 3.08 6.30
N PRO A 91 -0.54 2.94 7.49
CA PRO A 91 -1.80 3.58 7.83
C PRO A 91 -1.63 5.01 8.37
N ASN A 92 -0.42 5.37 8.79
CA ASN A 92 -0.04 6.59 9.48
C ASN A 92 1.21 7.21 8.85
N THR A 93 1.54 8.43 9.24
CA THR A 93 2.75 9.10 8.78
C THR A 93 3.90 8.80 9.75
N ASN A 94 4.71 7.81 9.41
CA ASN A 94 5.97 7.49 10.08
C ASN A 94 7.12 7.52 9.06
N THR A 95 7.89 8.60 9.08
CA THR A 95 8.92 8.84 8.06
C THR A 95 10.14 7.92 8.18
N GLU A 96 10.40 7.33 9.34
CA GLU A 96 11.47 6.36 9.52
C GLU A 96 11.26 5.09 8.67
N VAL A 97 10.00 4.73 8.38
CA VAL A 97 9.67 3.64 7.45
C VAL A 97 10.15 3.93 6.03
N ILE A 98 10.17 5.21 5.62
CA ILE A 98 10.67 5.61 4.29
C ILE A 98 12.17 5.33 4.20
N ASP A 99 12.93 5.68 5.23
CA ASP A 99 14.38 5.51 5.25
C ASP A 99 14.75 4.03 5.10
N VAL A 100 14.08 3.14 5.86
CA VAL A 100 14.26 1.69 5.78
C VAL A 100 13.93 1.16 4.38
N ALA A 101 12.78 1.52 3.84
CA ALA A 101 12.33 1.06 2.53
C ALA A 101 13.24 1.55 1.39
N HIS A 102 13.67 2.81 1.44
CA HIS A 102 14.53 3.37 0.41
C HIS A 102 15.94 2.79 0.41
N GLN A 103 16.48 2.40 1.57
CA GLN A 103 17.74 1.66 1.64
C GLN A 103 17.66 0.31 0.88
N ALA A 104 16.48 -0.29 0.84
CA ALA A 104 16.21 -1.53 0.09
C ALA A 104 15.70 -1.30 -1.35
N ASP A 105 15.67 -0.04 -1.85
CA ASP A 105 15.11 0.36 -3.16
C ASP A 105 13.63 -0.04 -3.33
N ILE A 106 12.84 0.03 -2.25
CA ILE A 106 11.41 -0.31 -2.18
C ILE A 106 10.56 0.95 -2.02
N PRO A 107 9.46 1.12 -2.79
CA PRO A 107 8.58 2.27 -2.65
C PRO A 107 7.66 2.17 -1.44
N VAL A 108 7.31 3.34 -0.87
CA VAL A 108 6.36 3.49 0.24
C VAL A 108 5.15 4.31 -0.18
N MET A 109 3.96 3.75 0.05
CA MET A 109 2.70 4.49 0.06
C MET A 109 2.41 4.93 1.51
N MET A 110 2.76 6.19 1.83
CA MET A 110 2.69 6.73 3.19
C MET A 110 1.28 7.18 3.54
N GLY A 111 0.74 6.65 4.63
CA GLY A 111 -0.55 7.05 5.16
C GLY A 111 -0.54 8.49 5.66
N ALA A 112 -1.52 9.28 5.21
CA ALA A 112 -1.75 10.65 5.65
C ALA A 112 -3.23 11.02 5.48
N LEU A 113 -3.72 11.90 6.33
CA LEU A 113 -5.06 12.42 6.25
C LEU A 113 -5.07 13.95 6.16
N THR A 114 -4.25 14.64 6.93
CA THR A 114 -4.22 16.10 7.02
C THR A 114 -3.18 16.74 6.08
N PRO A 115 -3.32 18.03 5.73
CA PRO A 115 -2.31 18.75 4.94
C PRO A 115 -0.91 18.69 5.56
N THR A 116 -0.81 18.73 6.90
CA THR A 116 0.49 18.67 7.60
C THR A 116 1.13 17.29 7.43
N GLU A 117 0.37 16.21 7.55
CA GLU A 117 0.87 14.86 7.34
C GLU A 117 1.30 14.64 5.88
N VAL A 118 0.51 15.12 4.92
CA VAL A 118 0.87 15.07 3.50
C VAL A 118 2.18 15.82 3.23
N ALA A 119 2.31 17.05 3.73
CA ALA A 119 3.54 17.83 3.57
C ALA A 119 4.74 17.14 4.22
N ASN A 120 4.57 16.56 5.41
CA ASN A 120 5.61 15.82 6.10
C ASN A 120 6.08 14.60 5.30
N ALA A 121 5.14 13.79 4.79
CA ALA A 121 5.44 12.64 3.96
C ALA A 121 6.20 13.02 2.67
N ILE A 122 5.76 14.09 1.98
CA ILE A 122 6.41 14.60 0.77
C ILE A 122 7.84 15.07 1.06
N ASN A 123 8.03 15.83 2.15
CA ASN A 123 9.35 16.35 2.53
C ASN A 123 10.36 15.23 2.82
N HIS A 124 9.87 14.05 3.27
CA HIS A 124 10.67 12.85 3.47
C HIS A 124 10.65 11.90 2.26
N GLN A 125 10.19 12.40 1.10
CA GLN A 125 10.25 11.68 -0.18
C GLN A 125 9.40 10.40 -0.25
N ALA A 126 8.24 10.34 0.44
CA ALA A 126 7.27 9.28 0.22
C ALA A 126 6.94 9.17 -1.28
N ASP A 127 6.89 7.96 -1.81
CA ASP A 127 6.70 7.72 -3.25
C ASP A 127 5.27 7.99 -3.70
N MET A 128 4.31 7.72 -2.81
CA MET A 128 2.89 8.03 -2.97
C MET A 128 2.27 8.34 -1.61
N ILE A 129 1.16 9.04 -1.61
CA ILE A 129 0.36 9.30 -0.40
C ILE A 129 -0.86 8.39 -0.39
N LYS A 130 -0.98 7.57 0.63
CA LYS A 130 -2.21 6.85 0.95
C LYS A 130 -3.12 7.77 1.74
N LEU A 131 -4.18 8.29 1.11
CA LEU A 131 -5.24 8.99 1.82
C LEU A 131 -6.07 7.97 2.62
N PHE A 132 -6.03 8.03 3.94
CA PHE A 132 -6.73 7.08 4.81
C PHE A 132 -7.24 7.74 6.10
N PRO A 133 -8.51 7.52 6.47
CA PRO A 133 -9.58 6.80 5.74
C PRO A 133 -10.32 7.69 4.72
N ALA A 134 -10.15 7.43 3.43
CA ALA A 134 -10.62 8.31 2.36
C ALA A 134 -12.17 8.42 2.27
N GLY A 135 -12.87 7.28 2.28
CA GLY A 135 -14.33 7.25 2.12
C GLY A 135 -15.10 7.96 3.22
N VAL A 136 -14.55 7.97 4.46
CA VAL A 136 -15.16 8.70 5.60
C VAL A 136 -15.10 10.21 5.37
N MET A 137 -14.01 10.70 4.75
CA MET A 137 -13.81 12.12 4.49
C MET A 137 -14.54 12.60 3.23
N GLY A 138 -14.69 11.72 2.25
CA GLY A 138 -15.38 12.00 1.00
C GLY A 138 -14.52 12.71 -0.06
N LEU A 139 -15.06 12.76 -1.28
CA LEU A 139 -14.36 13.31 -2.44
C LEU A 139 -14.09 14.82 -2.36
N ASP A 140 -14.99 15.58 -1.74
CA ASP A 140 -14.79 17.03 -1.62
C ASP A 140 -13.61 17.37 -0.71
N TYR A 141 -13.41 16.59 0.35
CA TYR A 141 -12.22 16.69 1.18
C TYR A 141 -10.96 16.38 0.36
N PHE A 142 -10.97 15.28 -0.39
CA PHE A 142 -9.85 14.90 -1.24
C PHE A 142 -9.50 15.98 -2.27
N LYS A 143 -10.49 16.55 -2.95
CA LYS A 143 -10.30 17.64 -3.93
C LYS A 143 -9.68 18.87 -3.27
N ALA A 144 -10.17 19.27 -2.10
CA ALA A 144 -9.64 20.38 -1.34
C ALA A 144 -8.19 20.12 -0.88
N LEU A 145 -7.92 18.92 -0.35
CA LEU A 145 -6.59 18.50 0.08
C LEU A 145 -5.60 18.48 -1.08
N LYS A 146 -6.01 17.97 -2.24
CA LYS A 146 -5.15 17.84 -3.43
C LYS A 146 -4.77 19.20 -4.03
N GLY A 147 -5.57 20.25 -3.82
CA GLY A 147 -5.32 21.58 -4.38
C GLY A 147 -3.86 22.08 -4.19
N PRO A 148 -3.36 22.18 -2.94
CA PRO A 148 -1.97 22.60 -2.69
C PRO A 148 -0.92 21.52 -3.03
N PHE A 149 -1.33 20.28 -3.28
CA PHE A 149 -0.46 19.13 -3.55
C PHE A 149 -0.73 18.51 -4.93
N ASP A 150 -0.93 19.33 -5.96
CA ASP A 150 -1.37 18.94 -7.30
C ASP A 150 -0.44 17.95 -8.02
N ARG A 151 0.86 17.98 -7.70
CA ARG A 151 1.87 17.07 -8.26
C ARG A 151 2.03 15.77 -7.49
N THR A 152 1.35 15.63 -6.35
CA THR A 152 1.47 14.46 -5.49
C THR A 152 0.58 13.33 -6.00
N LYS A 153 1.14 12.13 -6.00
CA LYS A 153 0.39 10.91 -6.31
C LYS A 153 -0.35 10.44 -5.07
N PHE A 154 -1.67 10.35 -5.18
CA PHE A 154 -2.53 9.87 -4.11
C PHE A 154 -3.10 8.49 -4.42
N PHE A 155 -3.31 7.74 -3.36
CA PHE A 155 -3.92 6.43 -3.36
C PHE A 155 -5.03 6.41 -2.28
N ALA A 156 -6.28 6.35 -2.70
CA ALA A 156 -7.43 6.42 -1.78
C ALA A 156 -7.72 5.06 -1.16
N VAL A 157 -7.79 4.98 0.17
CA VAL A 157 -8.02 3.73 0.92
C VAL A 157 -9.03 3.96 2.05
N GLY A 158 -9.85 2.92 2.29
CA GLY A 158 -10.85 2.91 3.36
C GLY A 158 -12.18 3.50 2.93
N GLY A 159 -13.20 2.64 2.84
CA GLY A 159 -14.55 3.00 2.40
C GLY A 159 -14.68 3.20 0.88
N ILE A 160 -13.77 2.62 0.10
CA ILE A 160 -13.85 2.56 -1.36
C ILE A 160 -14.31 1.15 -1.75
N GLY A 161 -15.42 1.07 -2.45
CA GLY A 161 -16.03 -0.18 -2.89
C GLY A 161 -16.59 -0.08 -4.30
N THR A 162 -17.25 -1.13 -4.75
CA THR A 162 -17.82 -1.21 -6.10
C THR A 162 -18.84 -0.12 -6.41
N GLU A 163 -19.49 0.40 -5.37
CA GLU A 163 -20.51 1.43 -5.46
C GLU A 163 -19.96 2.83 -5.74
N ASN A 164 -18.70 3.11 -5.35
CA ASN A 164 -18.14 4.46 -5.42
C ASN A 164 -16.77 4.56 -6.10
N ILE A 165 -16.12 3.44 -6.43
CA ILE A 165 -14.75 3.42 -7.00
C ILE A 165 -14.62 4.23 -8.28
N LYS A 166 -15.71 4.40 -9.06
CA LYS A 166 -15.68 5.17 -10.30
C LYS A 166 -15.57 6.68 -10.09
N GLU A 167 -15.89 7.14 -8.90
CA GLU A 167 -15.85 8.56 -8.54
C GLU A 167 -14.45 8.96 -8.02
N TRP A 168 -13.72 7.99 -7.47
CA TRP A 168 -12.35 8.14 -6.96
C TRP A 168 -11.28 7.95 -8.05
#